data_f959b957e20a0c9585b4c4074e533037
#
_entry.id   f959b957e20a0c9585b4c4074e533037
#
_cell.length_a   1.000
_cell.length_b   1.000
_cell.length_c   1.000
_cell.angle_alpha   90.00
_cell.angle_beta   90.00
_cell.angle_gamma   90.00
#
_symmetry.space_group_name_H-M   'P 1'
#
loop_
_entity.id
_entity.type
_entity.pdbx_description
1 polymer ?
#
loop_
_entity_poly.entity_id
_entity_poly.type
_entity_poly.pdbx_seq_one_letter_code
_entity_poly.pdbx_strand_id
1 'polypeptide(L)'
;MNSKSTYFYHAFLSILFAAVMVSCGGETQQSSAPSYPVMKKPATAKKSDIPSEVKSLLAKSTCLGCHKVDKKLIGPSYQDIAARGYSEEEIIALIKQPVPENWPDYPPMAPITWVADEDLATIATWITSLEVDEQE
;
A
#
# COMPACT_ATOMS: atom_id res chain seq x y z
N MET A 1 33.86 -18.05 48.38
CA MET A 1 32.92 -17.99 47.29
C MET A 1 33.64 -18.54 46.06
N ASN A 2 33.20 -19.71 45.59
CA ASN A 2 34.01 -20.61 44.76
C ASN A 2 33.99 -20.26 43.27
N SER A 3 35.03 -19.59 42.81
CA SER A 3 35.31 -19.31 41.40
C SER A 3 35.59 -20.55 40.53
N LYS A 4 35.63 -21.73 41.07
CA LYS A 4 35.95 -22.97 40.35
C LYS A 4 34.71 -23.71 39.81
N SER A 5 33.50 -23.32 40.24
CA SER A 5 32.27 -24.01 39.84
C SER A 5 31.69 -23.50 38.48
N THR A 6 32.04 -22.31 38.05
CA THR A 6 31.55 -21.71 36.83
C THR A 6 32.26 -22.21 35.55
N TYR A 7 33.50 -22.65 35.66
CA TYR A 7 34.26 -23.15 34.51
C TYR A 7 33.81 -24.53 34.05
N PHE A 8 33.27 -25.35 34.95
CA PHE A 8 32.79 -26.68 34.58
C PHE A 8 31.48 -26.63 33.82
N TYR A 9 30.64 -25.64 34.06
CA TYR A 9 29.37 -25.49 33.33
C TYR A 9 29.56 -25.03 31.89
N HIS A 10 30.55 -24.19 31.63
CA HIS A 10 30.83 -23.71 30.26
C HIS A 10 31.55 -24.76 29.41
N ALA A 11 32.33 -25.66 29.99
CA ALA A 11 33.01 -26.74 29.27
C ALA A 11 32.03 -27.84 28.84
N PHE A 12 30.96 -28.10 29.60
CA PHE A 12 29.96 -29.11 29.26
C PHE A 12 28.94 -28.61 28.23
N LEU A 13 28.67 -27.28 28.17
CA LEU A 13 27.72 -26.71 27.24
C LEU A 13 28.29 -26.60 25.79
N SER A 14 29.63 -26.55 25.68
CA SER A 14 30.30 -26.44 24.37
C SER A 14 30.38 -27.78 23.61
N ILE A 15 30.20 -28.92 24.27
CA ILE A 15 30.31 -30.23 23.62
C ILE A 15 28.96 -30.71 23.06
N LEU A 16 27.84 -30.13 23.53
CA LEU A 16 26.50 -30.55 23.08
C LEU A 16 26.02 -29.82 21.82
N PHE A 17 26.76 -28.82 21.31
CA PHE A 17 26.32 -28.00 20.17
C PHE A 17 26.96 -28.42 18.81
N ALA A 18 27.81 -29.46 18.82
CA ALA A 18 28.54 -29.87 17.61
C ALA A 18 27.92 -31.07 16.85
N ALA A 19 26.71 -31.50 17.22
CA ALA A 19 26.16 -32.76 16.65
C ALA A 19 24.84 -32.62 15.87
N VAL A 20 24.44 -31.40 15.45
CA VAL A 20 23.16 -31.20 14.71
C VAL A 20 23.38 -30.40 13.42
N MET A 21 24.40 -30.71 12.65
CA MET A 21 24.61 -30.15 11.31
C MET A 21 24.87 -31.21 10.27
N VAL A 22 23.98 -32.20 10.18
CA VAL A 22 23.94 -33.09 8.99
C VAL A 22 22.50 -33.47 8.72
N SER A 23 22.04 -33.08 7.56
CA SER A 23 20.84 -33.51 6.84
C SER A 23 19.75 -32.46 6.67
N CYS A 24 19.88 -31.68 5.63
CA CYS A 24 18.77 -31.26 4.79
C CYS A 24 19.26 -31.21 3.34
N GLY A 25 19.29 -32.37 2.70
CA GLY A 25 19.22 -32.49 1.26
C GLY A 25 17.79 -32.11 0.86
N GLY A 26 17.58 -30.84 0.44
CA GLY A 26 16.34 -30.38 -0.14
C GLY A 26 16.23 -30.85 -1.57
N GLU A 27 15.43 -31.88 -1.78
CA GLU A 27 14.91 -32.28 -3.09
C GLU A 27 14.11 -31.11 -3.65
N THR A 28 14.60 -30.55 -4.73
CA THR A 28 13.84 -29.60 -5.59
C THR A 28 12.65 -30.37 -6.18
N GLN A 29 11.53 -30.38 -5.50
CA GLN A 29 10.26 -30.70 -6.14
C GLN A 29 9.92 -29.55 -7.09
N GLN A 30 10.28 -29.78 -8.34
CA GLN A 30 9.80 -29.04 -9.49
C GLN A 30 8.30 -29.29 -9.61
N SER A 31 7.52 -28.45 -8.92
CA SER A 31 6.07 -28.39 -9.09
C SER A 31 5.82 -27.86 -10.49
N SER A 32 5.55 -28.76 -11.42
CA SER A 32 4.99 -28.44 -12.72
C SER A 32 3.56 -27.92 -12.53
N ALA A 33 3.42 -26.63 -12.24
CA ALA A 33 2.15 -25.96 -12.34
C ALA A 33 1.71 -25.99 -13.83
N PRO A 34 0.45 -26.30 -14.12
CA PRO A 34 -0.04 -26.26 -15.49
C PRO A 34 0.08 -24.82 -16.02
N SER A 35 0.82 -24.68 -17.11
CA SER A 35 0.96 -23.44 -17.83
C SER A 35 -0.37 -23.10 -18.51
N TYR A 36 -1.20 -22.30 -17.84
CA TYR A 36 -2.30 -21.64 -18.52
C TYR A 36 -1.73 -20.62 -19.49
N PRO A 37 -2.19 -20.59 -20.75
CA PRO A 37 -1.79 -19.55 -21.68
C PRO A 37 -2.23 -18.20 -21.09
N VAL A 38 -1.25 -17.40 -20.64
CA VAL A 38 -1.49 -15.99 -20.30
C VAL A 38 -1.93 -15.32 -21.59
N MET A 39 -3.24 -15.19 -21.77
CA MET A 39 -3.78 -14.27 -22.77
C MET A 39 -3.26 -12.88 -22.41
N LYS A 40 -2.25 -12.42 -23.14
CA LYS A 40 -1.90 -11.02 -23.20
C LYS A 40 -3.12 -10.27 -23.72
N LYS A 41 -3.97 -9.82 -22.80
CA LYS A 41 -4.95 -8.79 -23.08
C LYS A 41 -4.16 -7.60 -23.65
N PRO A 42 -4.52 -7.06 -24.84
CA PRO A 42 -3.88 -5.86 -25.35
C PRO A 42 -4.02 -4.80 -24.25
N ALA A 43 -2.90 -4.28 -23.78
CA ALA A 43 -2.86 -3.13 -22.91
C ALA A 43 -3.27 -1.91 -23.76
N THR A 44 -4.56 -1.69 -23.90
CA THR A 44 -5.03 -0.32 -24.05
C THR A 44 -4.74 0.32 -22.70
N ALA A 45 -3.66 1.08 -22.63
CA ALA A 45 -3.38 1.95 -21.52
C ALA A 45 -4.58 2.88 -21.38
N LYS A 46 -5.53 2.51 -20.53
CA LYS A 46 -6.57 3.41 -20.08
C LYS A 46 -5.86 4.43 -19.20
N LYS A 47 -6.14 5.69 -19.42
CA LYS A 47 -5.68 6.90 -18.75
C LYS A 47 -5.96 6.93 -17.22
N SER A 48 -6.13 5.78 -16.60
CA SER A 48 -6.38 5.53 -15.17
C SER A 48 -5.22 4.85 -14.45
N ASP A 49 -4.04 4.74 -15.08
CA ASP A 49 -2.87 4.15 -14.40
C ASP A 49 -2.30 5.15 -13.39
N ILE A 50 -2.36 4.78 -12.12
CA ILE A 50 -1.75 5.55 -11.03
C ILE A 50 -0.23 5.49 -11.20
N PRO A 51 0.49 6.62 -11.29
CA PRO A 51 1.95 6.64 -11.29
C PRO A 51 2.50 5.85 -10.09
N SER A 52 3.61 5.14 -10.27
CA SER A 52 4.16 4.25 -9.23
C SER A 52 4.46 4.97 -7.91
N GLU A 53 4.94 6.21 -7.98
CA GLU A 53 5.17 7.07 -6.82
C GLU A 53 3.87 7.37 -6.08
N VAL A 54 2.87 7.91 -6.78
CA VAL A 54 1.54 8.22 -6.22
C VAL A 54 0.90 6.97 -5.63
N LYS A 55 0.98 5.83 -6.32
CA LYS A 55 0.46 4.56 -5.82
C LYS A 55 1.10 4.15 -4.49
N SER A 56 2.40 4.36 -4.35
CA SER A 56 3.14 4.10 -3.11
C SER A 56 2.67 5.01 -1.98
N LEU A 57 2.49 6.31 -2.25
CA LEU A 57 1.99 7.29 -1.29
C LEU A 57 0.57 6.97 -0.85
N LEU A 58 -0.34 6.70 -1.78
CA LEU A 58 -1.73 6.31 -1.50
C LEU A 58 -1.82 5.04 -0.64
N ALA A 59 -0.93 4.06 -0.91
CA ALA A 59 -0.89 2.82 -0.13
C ALA A 59 -0.40 3.05 1.30
N LYS A 60 0.68 3.83 1.47
CA LYS A 60 1.23 4.20 2.79
C LYS A 60 0.23 5.01 3.62
N SER A 61 -0.54 5.87 2.97
CA SER A 61 -1.53 6.73 3.60
C SER A 61 -2.89 6.06 3.76
N THR A 62 -3.01 4.76 3.47
CA THR A 62 -4.23 3.95 3.59
C THR A 62 -5.39 4.37 2.66
N CYS A 63 -5.18 5.31 1.76
CA CYS A 63 -6.21 5.88 0.89
C CYS A 63 -6.89 4.82 0.00
N LEU A 64 -6.10 3.84 -0.51
CA LEU A 64 -6.59 2.79 -1.40
C LEU A 64 -7.55 1.80 -0.74
N GLY A 65 -7.67 1.85 0.60
CA GLY A 65 -8.66 1.07 1.35
C GLY A 65 -10.10 1.55 1.10
N CYS A 66 -10.27 2.85 0.86
CA CYS A 66 -11.57 3.49 0.72
C CYS A 66 -11.83 4.10 -0.66
N HIS A 67 -10.81 4.43 -1.43
CA HIS A 67 -10.92 5.09 -2.74
C HIS A 67 -10.35 4.22 -3.87
N LYS A 68 -10.95 4.31 -5.04
CA LYS A 68 -10.47 3.77 -6.32
C LYS A 68 -10.36 4.91 -7.34
N VAL A 69 -9.70 4.66 -8.46
CA VAL A 69 -9.53 5.69 -9.49
C VAL A 69 -10.85 6.05 -10.14
N ASP A 70 -11.57 5.05 -10.60
CA ASP A 70 -12.67 5.13 -11.57
C ASP A 70 -14.01 4.60 -11.04
N LYS A 71 -14.10 4.26 -9.76
CA LYS A 71 -15.34 3.71 -9.21
C LYS A 71 -15.47 3.94 -7.70
N LYS A 72 -16.72 4.05 -7.27
CA LYS A 72 -17.10 4.07 -5.86
C LYS A 72 -16.61 2.81 -5.15
N LEU A 73 -16.08 2.97 -3.94
CA LEU A 73 -15.78 1.89 -3.00
C LEU A 73 -16.47 2.22 -1.67
N ILE A 74 -15.74 2.60 -0.63
CA ILE A 74 -16.28 3.16 0.61
C ILE A 74 -16.46 4.67 0.44
N GLY A 75 -15.44 5.34 -0.11
CA GLY A 75 -15.47 6.75 -0.49
C GLY A 75 -15.72 6.95 -1.98
N PRO A 76 -15.81 8.21 -2.43
CA PRO A 76 -15.91 8.57 -3.85
C PRO A 76 -14.66 8.11 -4.63
N SER A 77 -14.80 7.98 -5.94
CA SER A 77 -13.64 7.74 -6.80
C SER A 77 -12.74 8.98 -6.87
N TYR A 78 -11.48 8.80 -7.23
CA TYR A 78 -10.60 9.94 -7.47
C TYR A 78 -11.07 10.78 -8.66
N GLN A 79 -11.69 10.17 -9.66
CA GLN A 79 -12.31 10.89 -10.77
C GLN A 79 -13.50 11.73 -10.31
N ASP A 80 -14.36 11.22 -9.40
CA ASP A 80 -15.44 12.01 -8.82
C ASP A 80 -14.91 13.20 -8.01
N ILE A 81 -13.78 13.03 -7.30
CA ILE A 81 -13.14 14.11 -6.56
C ILE A 81 -12.57 15.14 -7.54
N ALA A 82 -11.89 14.72 -8.59
CA ALA A 82 -11.36 15.60 -9.63
C ALA A 82 -12.48 16.41 -10.33
N ALA A 83 -13.61 15.76 -10.60
CA ALA A 83 -14.79 16.40 -11.22
C ALA A 83 -15.38 17.56 -10.38
N ARG A 84 -15.05 17.63 -9.09
CA ARG A 84 -15.46 18.76 -8.23
C ARG A 84 -14.67 20.03 -8.50
N GLY A 85 -13.53 19.97 -9.20
CA GLY A 85 -12.70 21.10 -9.53
C GLY A 85 -12.01 21.75 -8.34
N TYR A 86 -11.78 21.01 -7.27
CA TYR A 86 -11.00 21.48 -6.12
C TYR A 86 -9.56 21.82 -6.53
N SER A 87 -9.00 22.89 -5.92
CA SER A 87 -7.56 23.14 -6.02
C SER A 87 -6.75 22.10 -5.22
N GLU A 88 -5.44 22.04 -5.45
CA GLU A 88 -4.55 21.17 -4.69
C GLU A 88 -4.61 21.47 -3.19
N GLU A 89 -4.63 22.76 -2.81
CA GLU A 89 -4.72 23.19 -1.42
C GLU A 89 -6.04 22.80 -0.77
N GLU A 90 -7.15 22.88 -1.52
CA GLU A 90 -8.45 22.43 -1.02
C GLU A 90 -8.49 20.91 -0.81
N ILE A 91 -7.91 20.14 -1.73
CA ILE A 91 -7.78 18.68 -1.58
C ILE A 91 -6.96 18.34 -0.32
N ILE A 92 -5.83 19.01 -0.12
CA ILE A 92 -4.99 18.80 1.07
C ILE A 92 -5.76 19.16 2.35
N ALA A 93 -6.47 20.28 2.34
CA ALA A 93 -7.30 20.70 3.47
C ALA A 93 -8.40 19.67 3.78
N LEU A 94 -9.09 19.16 2.76
CA LEU A 94 -10.13 18.15 2.90
C LEU A 94 -9.60 16.79 3.36
N ILE A 95 -8.37 16.42 3.01
CA ILE A 95 -7.73 15.21 3.55
C ILE A 95 -7.45 15.34 5.04
N LYS A 96 -6.97 16.52 5.48
CA LYS A 96 -6.66 16.81 6.88
C LYS A 96 -7.89 17.07 7.73
N GLN A 97 -8.89 17.70 7.15
CA GLN A 97 -10.13 18.06 7.80
C GLN A 97 -11.31 17.82 6.84
N PRO A 98 -11.79 16.58 6.74
CA PRO A 98 -12.90 16.24 5.85
C PRO A 98 -14.19 16.99 6.21
N VAL A 99 -14.95 17.35 5.18
CA VAL A 99 -16.27 17.98 5.28
C VAL A 99 -17.30 16.97 4.73
N PRO A 100 -17.97 16.19 5.60
CA PRO A 100 -18.91 15.14 5.18
C PRO A 100 -20.06 15.65 4.30
N GLU A 101 -20.46 16.90 4.49
CA GLU A 101 -21.53 17.57 3.73
C GLU A 101 -21.23 17.65 2.23
N ASN A 102 -19.95 17.64 1.85
CA ASN A 102 -19.54 17.61 0.45
C ASN A 102 -19.92 16.27 -0.24
N TRP A 103 -20.08 15.21 0.56
CA TRP A 103 -20.33 13.85 0.09
C TRP A 103 -21.42 13.15 0.90
N PRO A 104 -22.69 13.63 0.86
CA PRO A 104 -23.76 13.12 1.73
C PRO A 104 -24.12 11.65 1.52
N ASP A 105 -23.82 11.08 0.33
CA ASP A 105 -24.08 9.69 -0.01
C ASP A 105 -22.97 8.72 0.38
N TYR A 106 -22.00 9.19 1.14
CA TYR A 106 -20.83 8.43 1.57
C TYR A 106 -20.64 8.51 3.09
N PRO A 107 -20.07 7.47 3.71
CA PRO A 107 -19.70 7.57 5.12
C PRO A 107 -18.62 8.64 5.31
N PRO A 108 -18.59 9.31 6.48
CA PRO A 108 -17.58 10.32 6.78
C PRO A 108 -16.15 9.75 6.64
N MET A 109 -15.28 10.47 5.97
CA MET A 109 -13.86 10.17 5.90
C MET A 109 -13.19 10.50 7.23
N ALA A 110 -12.27 9.66 7.71
CA ALA A 110 -11.45 10.00 8.88
C ALA A 110 -10.36 11.00 8.48
N PRO A 111 -10.06 12.01 9.33
CA PRO A 111 -8.95 12.94 9.12
C PRO A 111 -7.61 12.21 8.99
N ILE A 112 -6.77 12.62 8.03
CA ILE A 112 -5.42 12.09 7.85
C ILE A 112 -4.44 13.24 8.14
N THR A 113 -3.81 13.20 9.33
CA THR A 113 -2.93 14.27 9.82
C THR A 113 -1.47 13.84 9.97
N TRP A 114 -1.17 12.55 9.72
CA TRP A 114 0.17 11.98 9.90
C TRP A 114 0.99 11.91 8.61
N VAL A 115 0.43 12.28 7.46
CA VAL A 115 1.10 12.31 6.17
C VAL A 115 1.76 13.67 5.97
N ALA A 116 3.00 13.68 5.49
CA ALA A 116 3.74 14.91 5.23
C ALA A 116 3.08 15.75 4.13
N ASP A 117 3.20 17.07 4.22
CA ASP A 117 2.53 17.99 3.30
C ASP A 117 3.03 17.84 1.85
N GLU A 118 4.31 17.54 1.65
CA GLU A 118 4.87 17.25 0.33
C GLU A 118 4.29 15.97 -0.30
N ASP A 119 4.03 14.95 0.49
CA ASP A 119 3.39 13.71 0.02
C ASP A 119 1.92 13.97 -0.34
N LEU A 120 1.23 14.78 0.46
CA LEU A 120 -0.15 15.20 0.18
C LEU A 120 -0.22 16.07 -1.08
N ALA A 121 0.76 16.98 -1.30
CA ALA A 121 0.83 17.78 -2.51
C ALA A 121 0.99 16.91 -3.76
N THR A 122 1.87 15.90 -3.71
CA THR A 122 2.05 14.94 -4.81
C THR A 122 0.75 14.20 -5.13
N ILE A 123 0.01 13.78 -4.10
CA ILE A 123 -1.29 13.13 -4.27
C ILE A 123 -2.32 14.10 -4.85
N ALA A 124 -2.39 15.33 -4.35
CA ALA A 124 -3.35 16.35 -4.80
C ALA A 124 -3.10 16.74 -6.26
N THR A 125 -1.84 16.99 -6.66
CA THR A 125 -1.44 17.25 -8.05
C THR A 125 -1.90 16.12 -8.97
N TRP A 126 -1.72 14.86 -8.56
CA TRP A 126 -2.19 13.74 -9.35
C TRP A 126 -3.72 13.72 -9.47
N ILE A 127 -4.47 13.96 -8.39
CA ILE A 127 -5.93 13.98 -8.42
C ILE A 127 -6.43 15.08 -9.37
N THR A 128 -5.87 16.29 -9.29
CA THR A 128 -6.27 17.41 -10.19
C THR A 128 -5.91 17.18 -11.65
N SER A 129 -4.96 16.29 -11.94
CA SER A 129 -4.56 15.91 -13.28
C SER A 129 -5.42 14.83 -13.92
N LEU A 130 -6.34 14.22 -13.17
CA LEU A 130 -7.21 13.16 -13.70
C LEU A 130 -8.19 13.75 -14.71
N GLU A 131 -8.31 13.06 -15.84
CA GLU A 131 -9.38 13.38 -16.80
C GLU A 131 -10.71 12.92 -16.22
N VAL A 132 -11.65 13.84 -16.24
CA VAL A 132 -13.05 13.56 -15.94
C VAL A 132 -13.76 13.34 -17.28
N ASP A 133 -14.33 12.13 -17.45
CA ASP A 133 -15.24 11.92 -18.56
C ASP A 133 -16.46 12.82 -18.32
N GLU A 134 -16.63 13.85 -19.14
CA GLU A 134 -17.88 14.62 -19.16
C GLU A 134 -18.98 13.64 -19.57
N GLN A 135 -19.72 13.18 -18.58
CA GLN A 135 -20.92 12.38 -18.86
C GLN A 135 -22.00 13.33 -19.35
N GLU A 136 -22.22 13.33 -20.68
CA GLU A 136 -23.40 13.92 -21.32
C GLU A 136 -24.69 13.26 -20.80
#